data_de68dfcdc68ea69cd2d086bc742d5bb1
#
_entry.id   de68dfcdc68ea69cd2d086bc742d5bb1
#
_cell.length_a   1.000
_cell.length_b   1.000
_cell.length_c   1.000
_cell.angle_alpha   90.00
_cell.angle_beta   90.00
_cell.angle_gamma   90.00
#
_symmetry.space_group_name_H-M   'P 1'
#
loop_
_entity.id
_entity.type
_entity.pdbx_description
1 polymer ?
#
loop_
_entity_poly.entity_id
_entity_poly.type
_entity_poly.pdbx_seq_one_letter_code
_entity_poly.pdbx_strand_id
1 'polypeptide(L)'
;LRRHAMAALGILLFTLLYLFAYLATFDVGRDISPIYLPVILYVAGHALTVFCVSRGWFDHTRDPSLTLPVMVMAILYMSYLLYLAPELQWLVLISYLNIMPFGIFSLAWRGLLGMTLFVLFCYATVLFSLSFKGQGMAPQVEALSLMALLGSLLMSAFVGREFFLLRTAYQRKNVELRRALGRIEELAVTDELTGLNNRRYLLRTLEKHRAMAIRQNIPFVVAFIDIDHFKQTNDRHGHRIGDQVLGELAQLLQSSIREVDLAARYGGEEFIL
;
A
#
# COMPACT_ATOMS: atom_id res chain seq x y z
N LEU A 1 -5.41 2.25 -8.79
CA LEU A 1 -5.50 3.20 -9.91
C LEU A 1 -4.17 3.86 -10.24
N ARG A 2 -3.42 4.50 -9.30
CA ARG A 2 -2.12 5.15 -9.58
C ARG A 2 -1.12 4.20 -10.25
N ARG A 3 -1.02 2.94 -9.83
CA ARG A 3 -0.11 1.94 -10.42
C ARG A 3 -0.49 1.64 -11.87
N HIS A 4 -1.77 1.50 -12.17
CA HIS A 4 -2.26 1.28 -13.54
C HIS A 4 -1.95 2.47 -14.43
N ALA A 5 -2.12 3.70 -13.95
CA ALA A 5 -1.74 4.90 -14.69
C ALA A 5 -0.23 4.92 -15.01
N MET A 6 0.63 4.54 -14.06
CA MET A 6 2.08 4.44 -14.29
C MET A 6 2.42 3.33 -15.29
N ALA A 7 1.77 2.16 -15.20
CA ALA A 7 1.97 1.08 -16.15
C ALA A 7 1.54 1.48 -17.57
N ALA A 8 0.37 2.10 -17.71
CA ALA A 8 -0.13 2.61 -18.99
C ALA A 8 0.82 3.66 -19.60
N LEU A 9 1.30 4.61 -18.79
CA LEU A 9 2.28 5.61 -19.23
C LEU A 9 3.59 4.96 -19.68
N GLY A 10 4.10 4.01 -18.91
CA GLY A 10 5.35 3.30 -19.26
C GLY A 10 5.25 2.56 -20.59
N ILE A 11 4.15 1.85 -20.81
CA ILE A 11 3.92 1.14 -22.08
C ILE A 11 3.67 2.11 -23.25
N LEU A 12 2.96 3.21 -23.01
CA LEU A 12 2.78 4.23 -24.04
C LEU A 12 4.13 4.83 -24.49
N LEU A 13 4.95 5.22 -23.55
CA LEU A 13 6.30 5.76 -23.82
C LEU A 13 7.17 4.75 -24.55
N PHE A 14 7.12 3.47 -24.11
CA PHE A 14 7.84 2.40 -24.80
C PHE A 14 7.32 2.20 -26.24
N THR A 15 6.01 2.16 -26.44
CA THR A 15 5.40 1.99 -27.78
C THR A 15 5.81 3.12 -28.71
N LEU A 16 5.83 4.36 -28.21
CA LEU A 16 6.30 5.52 -28.98
C LEU A 16 7.79 5.43 -29.31
N LEU A 17 8.62 5.03 -28.34
CA LEU A 17 10.05 4.81 -28.56
C LEU A 17 10.31 3.68 -29.56
N TYR A 18 9.59 2.57 -29.45
CA TYR A 18 9.67 1.46 -30.38
C TYR A 18 9.25 1.88 -31.78
N LEU A 19 8.14 2.59 -31.94
CA LEU A 19 7.67 3.09 -33.22
C LEU A 19 8.69 4.05 -33.85
N PHE A 20 9.25 4.95 -33.04
CA PHE A 20 10.31 5.85 -33.50
C PHE A 20 11.55 5.08 -33.98
N ALA A 21 12.02 4.11 -33.20
CA ALA A 21 13.17 3.29 -33.57
C ALA A 21 12.87 2.42 -34.81
N TYR A 22 11.64 1.89 -34.91
CA TYR A 22 11.19 1.12 -36.09
C TYR A 22 11.23 1.99 -37.36
N LEU A 23 10.69 3.20 -37.32
CA LEU A 23 10.71 4.13 -38.46
C LEU A 23 12.11 4.66 -38.80
N ALA A 24 12.98 4.80 -37.78
CA ALA A 24 14.36 5.23 -38.00
C ALA A 24 15.28 4.14 -38.55
N THR A 25 14.98 2.86 -38.26
CA THR A 25 15.81 1.71 -38.67
C THR A 25 15.40 1.20 -40.05
N PHE A 26 14.13 1.35 -40.41
CA PHE A 26 13.59 0.84 -41.66
C PHE A 26 13.15 1.98 -42.56
N ASP A 27 13.17 1.77 -43.89
CA ASP A 27 12.71 2.79 -44.86
C ASP A 27 11.28 3.25 -44.57
N VAL A 28 11.03 4.54 -44.83
CA VAL A 28 9.75 5.24 -44.55
C VAL A 28 8.52 4.60 -45.21
N GLY A 29 8.73 3.66 -46.13
CA GLY A 29 7.63 2.89 -46.81
C GLY A 29 7.25 1.56 -46.19
N ARG A 30 7.91 1.14 -45.07
CA ARG A 30 7.58 -0.14 -44.44
C ARG A 30 6.21 -0.10 -43.78
N ASP A 31 5.42 -1.15 -44.01
CA ASP A 31 4.06 -1.28 -43.45
C ASP A 31 4.08 -1.35 -41.93
N ILE A 32 3.46 -0.40 -41.26
CA ILE A 32 3.28 -0.36 -39.80
C ILE A 32 1.94 -0.95 -39.35
N SER A 33 1.11 -1.41 -40.29
CA SER A 33 -0.22 -1.95 -39.97
C SER A 33 -0.18 -3.15 -38.99
N PRO A 34 0.85 -4.03 -39.01
CA PRO A 34 0.94 -5.13 -38.05
C PRO A 34 1.07 -4.68 -36.58
N ILE A 35 1.47 -3.42 -36.32
CA ILE A 35 1.62 -2.87 -34.96
C ILE A 35 0.26 -2.44 -34.39
N TYR A 36 -0.70 -2.03 -35.23
CA TYR A 36 -1.95 -1.42 -34.75
C TYR A 36 -2.81 -2.38 -33.93
N LEU A 37 -3.03 -3.61 -34.42
CA LEU A 37 -3.91 -4.55 -33.72
C LEU A 37 -3.38 -4.94 -32.33
N PRO A 38 -2.10 -5.28 -32.13
CA PRO A 38 -1.56 -5.54 -30.78
C PRO A 38 -1.63 -4.35 -29.84
N VAL A 39 -1.38 -3.14 -30.34
CA VAL A 39 -1.53 -1.91 -29.54
C VAL A 39 -2.98 -1.75 -29.07
N ILE A 40 -3.93 -1.89 -29.97
CA ILE A 40 -5.37 -1.78 -29.67
C ILE A 40 -5.77 -2.83 -28.63
N LEU A 41 -5.36 -4.09 -28.82
CA LEU A 41 -5.66 -5.19 -27.90
C LEU A 41 -5.05 -4.94 -26.51
N TYR A 42 -3.82 -4.46 -26.48
CA TYR A 42 -3.17 -4.11 -25.20
C TYR A 42 -3.90 -2.97 -24.48
N VAL A 43 -4.19 -1.88 -25.19
CA VAL A 43 -4.91 -0.71 -24.61
C VAL A 43 -6.30 -1.10 -24.13
N ALA A 44 -7.05 -1.86 -24.94
CA ALA A 44 -8.39 -2.34 -24.58
C ALA A 44 -8.35 -3.27 -23.36
N GLY A 45 -7.42 -4.23 -23.32
CA GLY A 45 -7.21 -5.13 -22.18
C GLY A 45 -6.81 -4.37 -20.91
N HIS A 46 -5.92 -3.38 -21.03
CA HIS A 46 -5.54 -2.54 -19.89
C HIS A 46 -6.70 -1.68 -19.39
N ALA A 47 -7.48 -1.07 -20.29
CA ALA A 47 -8.67 -0.31 -19.94
C ALA A 47 -9.71 -1.19 -19.22
N LEU A 48 -9.90 -2.43 -19.68
CA LEU A 48 -10.75 -3.41 -19.01
C LEU A 48 -10.29 -3.72 -17.59
N THR A 49 -8.98 -3.94 -17.39
CA THR A 49 -8.44 -4.18 -16.03
C THR A 49 -8.64 -2.98 -15.11
N VAL A 50 -8.42 -1.75 -15.61
CA VAL A 50 -8.68 -0.51 -14.86
C VAL A 50 -10.17 -0.40 -14.50
N PHE A 51 -11.05 -0.71 -15.42
CA PHE A 51 -12.49 -0.70 -15.18
C PHE A 51 -12.88 -1.72 -14.10
N CYS A 52 -12.42 -2.97 -14.19
CA CYS A 52 -12.70 -4.01 -13.21
C CYS A 52 -12.20 -3.63 -11.81
N VAL A 53 -10.97 -3.07 -11.71
CA VAL A 53 -10.40 -2.60 -10.45
C VAL A 53 -11.19 -1.41 -9.89
N SER A 54 -11.63 -0.48 -10.74
CA SER A 54 -12.43 0.68 -10.29
C SER A 54 -13.80 0.29 -9.74
N ARG A 55 -14.34 -0.85 -10.17
CA ARG A 55 -15.62 -1.41 -9.70
C ARG A 55 -15.47 -2.32 -8.47
N GLY A 56 -14.24 -2.59 -8.03
CA GLY A 56 -13.97 -3.47 -6.88
C GLY A 56 -14.32 -4.95 -7.12
N TRP A 57 -14.47 -5.38 -8.38
CA TRP A 57 -14.91 -6.75 -8.69
C TRP A 57 -13.96 -7.83 -8.19
N PHE A 58 -12.69 -7.48 -7.99
CA PHE A 58 -11.62 -8.40 -7.59
C PHE A 58 -11.05 -8.14 -6.19
N ASP A 59 -11.72 -7.32 -5.36
CA ASP A 59 -11.23 -6.95 -4.02
C ASP A 59 -11.04 -8.15 -3.09
N HIS A 60 -11.78 -9.25 -3.35
CA HIS A 60 -11.68 -10.50 -2.58
C HIS A 60 -10.58 -11.45 -3.08
N THR A 61 -9.89 -11.12 -4.17
CA THR A 61 -8.85 -11.98 -4.75
C THR A 61 -7.48 -11.71 -4.12
N ARG A 62 -6.53 -12.64 -4.38
CA ARG A 62 -5.12 -12.47 -3.95
C ARG A 62 -4.40 -11.33 -4.67
N ASP A 63 -4.88 -10.92 -5.84
CA ASP A 63 -4.38 -9.78 -6.63
C ASP A 63 -5.53 -8.83 -6.98
N PRO A 64 -6.01 -8.02 -6.01
CA PRO A 64 -7.09 -7.07 -6.25
C PRO A 64 -6.78 -6.01 -7.32
N SER A 65 -5.49 -5.79 -7.55
CA SER A 65 -4.99 -4.83 -8.55
C SER A 65 -4.84 -5.42 -9.95
N LEU A 66 -5.17 -6.71 -10.16
CA LEU A 66 -4.99 -7.40 -11.44
C LEU A 66 -3.59 -7.19 -12.05
N THR A 67 -2.57 -7.12 -11.18
CA THR A 67 -1.18 -6.88 -11.58
C THR A 67 -0.67 -8.00 -12.51
N LEU A 68 -0.98 -9.26 -12.18
CA LEU A 68 -0.53 -10.41 -12.94
C LEU A 68 -1.09 -10.42 -14.37
N PRO A 69 -2.40 -10.24 -14.62
CA PRO A 69 -2.93 -10.09 -15.98
C PRO A 69 -2.28 -8.96 -16.78
N VAL A 70 -2.05 -7.80 -16.16
CA VAL A 70 -1.40 -6.65 -16.82
C VAL A 70 0.03 -6.99 -17.22
N MET A 71 0.81 -7.65 -16.36
CA MET A 71 2.17 -8.09 -16.68
C MET A 71 2.19 -9.11 -17.81
N VAL A 72 1.28 -10.10 -17.78
CA VAL A 72 1.17 -11.11 -18.86
C VAL A 72 0.87 -10.45 -20.20
N MET A 73 -0.12 -9.55 -20.24
CA MET A 73 -0.45 -8.82 -21.48
C MET A 73 0.75 -8.00 -22.00
N ALA A 74 1.47 -7.32 -21.09
CA ALA A 74 2.66 -6.56 -21.47
C ALA A 74 3.76 -7.43 -22.04
N ILE A 75 4.04 -8.59 -21.43
CA ILE A 75 5.06 -9.54 -21.91
C ILE A 75 4.68 -10.09 -23.29
N LEU A 76 3.45 -10.50 -23.49
CA LEU A 76 2.98 -10.99 -24.78
C LEU A 76 3.06 -9.91 -25.87
N TYR A 77 2.67 -8.69 -25.55
CA TYR A 77 2.80 -7.54 -26.43
C TYR A 77 4.26 -7.29 -26.83
N MET A 78 5.17 -7.25 -25.87
CA MET A 78 6.61 -7.07 -26.11
C MET A 78 7.21 -8.21 -26.94
N SER A 79 6.78 -9.45 -26.67
CA SER A 79 7.22 -10.63 -27.43
C SER A 79 6.78 -10.57 -28.90
N TYR A 80 5.57 -10.07 -29.14
CA TYR A 80 5.10 -9.85 -30.50
C TYR A 80 5.91 -8.75 -31.23
N LEU A 81 6.23 -7.66 -30.57
CA LEU A 81 7.06 -6.60 -31.13
C LEU A 81 8.47 -7.10 -31.48
N LEU A 82 9.06 -7.96 -30.63
CA LEU A 82 10.31 -8.62 -30.90
C LEU A 82 10.25 -9.50 -32.17
N TYR A 83 9.15 -10.27 -32.30
CA TYR A 83 8.94 -11.10 -33.49
C TYR A 83 8.80 -10.28 -34.76
N LEU A 84 8.21 -9.08 -34.69
CA LEU A 84 7.98 -8.20 -35.82
C LEU A 84 9.27 -7.52 -36.34
N ALA A 85 10.17 -7.13 -35.41
CA ALA A 85 11.42 -6.47 -35.72
C ALA A 85 12.55 -6.97 -34.79
N PRO A 86 13.19 -8.10 -35.14
CA PRO A 86 14.29 -8.68 -34.34
C PRO A 86 15.47 -7.73 -34.14
N GLU A 87 15.70 -6.82 -35.08
CA GLU A 87 16.78 -5.82 -35.04
C GLU A 87 16.65 -4.88 -33.84
N LEU A 88 15.42 -4.71 -33.29
CA LEU A 88 15.12 -3.90 -32.13
C LEU A 88 15.07 -4.72 -30.81
N GLN A 89 15.64 -5.93 -30.80
CA GLN A 89 15.57 -6.84 -29.63
C GLN A 89 16.09 -6.20 -28.35
N TRP A 90 17.11 -5.35 -28.42
CA TRP A 90 17.68 -4.68 -27.25
C TRP A 90 16.67 -3.75 -26.54
N LEU A 91 15.77 -3.07 -27.28
CA LEU A 91 14.67 -2.30 -26.70
C LEU A 91 13.69 -3.19 -25.94
N VAL A 92 13.33 -4.32 -26.53
CA VAL A 92 12.40 -5.28 -25.92
C VAL A 92 13.02 -5.90 -24.66
N LEU A 93 14.30 -6.24 -24.68
CA LEU A 93 15.02 -6.77 -23.50
C LEU A 93 14.97 -5.78 -22.32
N ILE A 94 15.26 -4.51 -22.56
CA ILE A 94 15.15 -3.46 -21.53
C ILE A 94 13.72 -3.37 -21.00
N SER A 95 12.73 -3.54 -21.87
CA SER A 95 11.32 -3.45 -21.47
C SER A 95 10.84 -4.61 -20.62
N TYR A 96 11.31 -5.82 -20.87
CA TYR A 96 11.05 -6.95 -19.98
C TYR A 96 11.57 -6.70 -18.56
N LEU A 97 12.74 -6.05 -18.42
CA LEU A 97 13.26 -5.68 -17.11
C LEU A 97 12.39 -4.63 -16.41
N ASN A 98 11.83 -3.68 -17.16
CA ASN A 98 10.95 -2.64 -16.60
C ASN A 98 9.57 -3.17 -16.15
N ILE A 99 9.12 -4.31 -16.65
CA ILE A 99 7.87 -4.94 -16.21
C ILE A 99 8.00 -5.57 -14.81
N MET A 100 9.17 -6.10 -14.44
CA MET A 100 9.38 -6.82 -13.18
C MET A 100 9.13 -5.96 -11.92
N PRO A 101 9.65 -4.71 -11.81
CA PRO A 101 9.37 -3.84 -10.66
C PRO A 101 7.88 -3.60 -10.41
N PHE A 102 7.05 -3.64 -11.46
CA PHE A 102 5.60 -3.49 -11.32
C PHE A 102 4.98 -4.62 -10.47
N GLY A 103 5.50 -5.84 -10.60
CA GLY A 103 5.07 -7.00 -9.81
C GLY A 103 5.54 -7.00 -8.35
N ILE A 104 6.65 -6.34 -8.01
CA ILE A 104 7.28 -6.38 -6.67
C ILE A 104 6.31 -5.94 -5.58
N PHE A 105 5.41 -5.01 -5.89
CA PHE A 105 4.47 -4.45 -4.92
C PHE A 105 3.20 -5.29 -4.68
N SER A 106 2.90 -6.23 -5.59
CA SER A 106 1.63 -6.99 -5.56
C SER A 106 1.84 -8.49 -5.49
N LEU A 107 2.89 -9.00 -6.13
CA LEU A 107 3.16 -10.43 -6.19
C LEU A 107 4.09 -10.87 -5.06
N ALA A 108 3.84 -12.08 -4.54
CA ALA A 108 4.80 -12.75 -3.69
C ALA A 108 6.03 -13.18 -4.51
N TRP A 109 7.16 -13.49 -3.86
CA TRP A 109 8.40 -13.88 -4.53
C TRP A 109 8.23 -15.05 -5.53
N ARG A 110 7.33 -16.02 -5.21
CA ARG A 110 6.98 -17.13 -6.11
C ARG A 110 6.29 -16.67 -7.38
N GLY A 111 5.45 -15.64 -7.28
CA GLY A 111 4.80 -15.02 -8.43
C GLY A 111 5.81 -14.30 -9.34
N LEU A 112 6.77 -13.58 -8.75
CA LEU A 112 7.86 -12.94 -9.49
C LEU A 112 8.74 -13.99 -10.22
N LEU A 113 9.07 -15.10 -9.54
CA LEU A 113 9.80 -16.19 -10.16
C LEU A 113 9.02 -16.81 -11.34
N GLY A 114 7.71 -17.03 -11.15
CA GLY A 114 6.85 -17.51 -12.23
C GLY A 114 6.83 -16.57 -13.43
N MET A 115 6.77 -15.24 -13.19
CA MET A 115 6.85 -14.24 -14.26
C MET A 115 8.22 -14.21 -14.94
N THR A 116 9.31 -14.40 -14.19
CA THR A 116 10.66 -14.56 -14.73
C THR A 116 10.72 -15.73 -15.72
N LEU A 117 10.21 -16.89 -15.32
CA LEU A 117 10.15 -18.08 -16.18
C LEU A 117 9.26 -17.85 -17.40
N PHE A 118 8.14 -17.13 -17.24
CA PHE A 118 7.25 -16.80 -18.34
C PHE A 118 7.90 -15.88 -19.37
N VAL A 119 8.64 -14.84 -18.94
CA VAL A 119 9.42 -13.97 -19.85
C VAL A 119 10.44 -14.79 -20.64
N LEU A 120 11.21 -15.63 -19.95
CA LEU A 120 12.22 -16.49 -20.59
C LEU A 120 11.59 -17.43 -21.61
N PHE A 121 10.45 -18.02 -21.25
CA PHE A 121 9.70 -18.91 -22.18
C PHE A 121 9.23 -18.14 -23.42
N CYS A 122 8.60 -16.97 -23.26
CA CYS A 122 8.14 -16.14 -24.38
C CYS A 122 9.31 -15.70 -25.27
N TYR A 123 10.41 -15.24 -24.66
CA TYR A 123 11.60 -14.81 -25.40
C TYR A 123 12.23 -15.98 -26.20
N ALA A 124 12.43 -17.14 -25.57
CA ALA A 124 12.96 -18.32 -26.22
C ALA A 124 12.06 -18.79 -27.37
N THR A 125 10.74 -18.74 -27.20
CA THR A 125 9.78 -19.11 -28.25
C THR A 125 9.89 -18.19 -29.46
N VAL A 126 10.06 -16.87 -29.26
CA VAL A 126 10.27 -15.92 -30.35
C VAL A 126 11.59 -16.20 -31.07
N LEU A 127 12.71 -16.37 -30.34
CA LEU A 127 14.01 -16.69 -30.94
C LEU A 127 13.96 -17.99 -31.77
N PHE A 128 13.34 -19.03 -31.22
CA PHE A 128 13.17 -20.29 -31.95
C PHE A 128 12.37 -20.09 -33.25
N SER A 129 11.28 -19.32 -33.19
CA SER A 129 10.45 -19.02 -34.36
C SER A 129 11.21 -18.23 -35.45
N LEU A 130 12.02 -17.24 -35.03
CA LEU A 130 12.86 -16.45 -35.92
C LEU A 130 13.98 -17.30 -36.57
N SER A 131 14.63 -18.16 -35.79
CA SER A 131 15.65 -19.08 -36.29
C SER A 131 15.07 -20.04 -37.34
N PHE A 132 13.87 -20.59 -37.09
CA PHE A 132 13.19 -21.47 -38.04
C PHE A 132 12.84 -20.75 -39.36
N LYS A 133 12.60 -19.44 -39.34
CA LYS A 133 12.38 -18.63 -40.54
C LYS A 133 13.66 -18.17 -41.23
N GLY A 134 14.83 -18.51 -40.72
CA GLY A 134 16.11 -18.01 -41.21
C GLY A 134 16.35 -16.52 -40.95
N GLN A 135 15.61 -15.96 -40.04
CA GLN A 135 15.71 -14.54 -39.59
C GLN A 135 16.38 -14.41 -38.21
N GLY A 136 16.92 -15.52 -37.69
CA GLY A 136 17.66 -15.53 -36.43
C GLY A 136 18.95 -14.71 -36.51
N MET A 137 19.38 -14.18 -35.40
CA MET A 137 20.67 -13.52 -35.27
C MET A 137 21.80 -14.52 -35.18
N ALA A 138 23.04 -14.04 -35.18
CA ALA A 138 24.20 -14.90 -34.93
C ALA A 138 24.02 -15.62 -33.58
N PRO A 139 24.25 -16.96 -33.52
CA PRO A 139 24.00 -17.74 -32.28
C PRO A 139 24.70 -17.22 -31.06
N GLN A 140 25.86 -16.55 -31.20
CA GLN A 140 26.61 -15.93 -30.10
C GLN A 140 25.84 -14.75 -29.53
N VAL A 141 25.18 -13.93 -30.37
CA VAL A 141 24.38 -12.77 -29.95
C VAL A 141 23.12 -13.24 -29.24
N GLU A 142 22.46 -14.26 -29.74
CA GLU A 142 21.28 -14.84 -29.11
C GLU A 142 21.62 -15.46 -27.76
N ALA A 143 22.70 -16.21 -27.65
CA ALA A 143 23.17 -16.79 -26.39
C ALA A 143 23.52 -15.70 -25.37
N LEU A 144 24.26 -14.66 -25.77
CA LEU A 144 24.61 -13.53 -24.89
C LEU A 144 23.37 -12.78 -24.40
N SER A 145 22.42 -12.51 -25.28
CA SER A 145 21.16 -11.85 -24.95
C SER A 145 20.33 -12.66 -23.95
N LEU A 146 20.28 -13.97 -24.13
CA LEU A 146 19.56 -14.90 -23.25
C LEU A 146 20.22 -14.97 -21.87
N MET A 147 21.55 -15.01 -21.82
CA MET A 147 22.31 -14.98 -20.55
C MET A 147 22.13 -13.64 -19.83
N ALA A 148 22.19 -12.51 -20.53
CA ALA A 148 21.98 -11.20 -19.97
C ALA A 148 20.56 -11.03 -19.42
N LEU A 149 19.56 -11.50 -20.17
CA LEU A 149 18.16 -11.49 -19.73
C LEU A 149 17.97 -12.37 -18.49
N LEU A 150 18.49 -13.59 -18.50
CA LEU A 150 18.42 -14.51 -17.36
C LEU A 150 19.04 -13.90 -16.10
N GLY A 151 20.27 -13.38 -16.20
CA GLY A 151 20.97 -12.76 -15.07
C GLY A 151 20.20 -11.57 -14.50
N SER A 152 19.68 -10.71 -15.37
CA SER A 152 18.92 -9.53 -14.97
C SER A 152 17.58 -9.88 -14.32
N LEU A 153 16.88 -10.90 -14.85
CA LEU A 153 15.62 -11.37 -14.28
C LEU A 153 15.83 -12.07 -12.94
N LEU A 154 16.89 -12.85 -12.79
CA LEU A 154 17.26 -13.47 -11.49
C LEU A 154 17.58 -12.39 -10.46
N MET A 155 18.34 -11.36 -10.85
CA MET A 155 18.61 -10.21 -9.96
C MET A 155 17.33 -9.49 -9.57
N SER A 156 16.41 -9.25 -10.51
CA SER A 156 15.11 -8.63 -10.22
C SER A 156 14.26 -9.48 -9.28
N ALA A 157 14.26 -10.80 -9.44
CA ALA A 157 13.56 -11.73 -8.55
C ALA A 157 14.18 -11.73 -7.13
N PHE A 158 15.52 -11.67 -7.05
CA PHE A 158 16.24 -11.56 -5.78
C PHE A 158 15.90 -10.25 -5.04
N VAL A 159 15.99 -9.10 -5.71
CA VAL A 159 15.62 -7.80 -5.16
C VAL A 159 14.15 -7.80 -4.70
N GLY A 160 13.26 -8.38 -5.51
CA GLY A 160 11.84 -8.52 -5.16
C GLY A 160 11.62 -9.37 -3.90
N ARG A 161 12.40 -10.45 -3.72
CA ARG A 161 12.37 -11.26 -2.51
C ARG A 161 12.80 -10.46 -1.28
N GLU A 162 13.92 -9.76 -1.36
CA GLU A 162 14.43 -8.93 -0.25
C GLU A 162 13.45 -7.82 0.12
N PHE A 163 12.86 -7.15 -0.89
CA PHE A 163 11.83 -6.13 -0.66
C PHE A 163 10.58 -6.71 0.02
N PHE A 164 10.13 -7.90 -0.40
CA PHE A 164 9.01 -8.60 0.23
C PHE A 164 9.30 -8.93 1.70
N LEU A 165 10.50 -9.46 2.00
CA LEU A 165 10.92 -9.78 3.36
C LEU A 165 10.98 -8.51 4.24
N LEU A 166 11.57 -7.44 3.72
CA LEU A 166 11.65 -6.16 4.40
C LEU A 166 10.26 -5.58 4.70
N ARG A 167 9.35 -5.62 3.72
CA ARG A 167 7.97 -5.14 3.87
C ARG A 167 7.22 -5.92 4.96
N THR A 168 7.36 -7.25 4.98
CA THR A 168 6.70 -8.08 5.98
C THR A 168 7.26 -7.84 7.38
N ALA A 169 8.57 -7.67 7.51
CA ALA A 169 9.22 -7.32 8.77
C ALA A 169 8.75 -5.95 9.28
N TYR A 170 8.68 -4.96 8.39
CA TYR A 170 8.19 -3.62 8.71
C TYR A 170 6.72 -3.62 9.19
N GLN A 171 5.86 -4.38 8.51
CA GLN A 171 4.46 -4.52 8.93
C GLN A 171 4.32 -5.15 10.31
N ARG A 172 5.10 -6.20 10.62
CA ARG A 172 5.13 -6.83 11.95
C ARG A 172 5.56 -5.82 13.02
N LYS A 173 6.64 -5.09 12.78
CA LYS A 173 7.14 -4.05 13.69
C LYS A 173 6.12 -2.96 13.97
N ASN A 174 5.38 -2.50 12.94
CA ASN A 174 4.31 -1.52 13.11
C ASN A 174 3.16 -2.04 13.99
N VAL A 175 2.79 -3.31 13.83
CA VAL A 175 1.76 -3.93 14.69
C VAL A 175 2.26 -4.03 16.14
N GLU A 176 3.50 -4.44 16.37
CA GLU A 176 4.11 -4.50 17.71
C GLU A 176 4.16 -3.12 18.35
N LEU A 177 4.60 -2.10 17.61
CA LEU A 177 4.65 -0.71 18.08
C LEU A 177 3.27 -0.19 18.48
N ARG A 178 2.26 -0.41 17.65
CA ARG A 178 0.87 -0.02 17.98
C ARG A 178 0.36 -0.71 19.26
N ARG A 179 0.68 -1.99 19.44
CA ARG A 179 0.33 -2.73 20.66
C ARG A 179 1.06 -2.17 21.89
N ALA A 180 2.35 -1.83 21.75
CA ALA A 180 3.11 -1.23 22.83
C ALA A 180 2.56 0.14 23.23
N LEU A 181 2.25 1.02 22.24
CA LEU A 181 1.59 2.30 22.48
C LEU A 181 0.25 2.14 23.19
N GLY A 182 -0.59 1.21 22.71
CA GLY A 182 -1.88 0.92 23.36
C GLY A 182 -1.72 0.46 24.82
N ARG A 183 -0.68 -0.31 25.15
CA ARG A 183 -0.38 -0.67 26.55
C ARG A 183 0.06 0.51 27.40
N ILE A 184 0.87 1.43 26.84
CA ILE A 184 1.27 2.65 27.54
C ILE A 184 0.04 3.52 27.82
N GLU A 185 -0.83 3.71 26.82
CA GLU A 185 -2.09 4.42 27.00
C GLU A 185 -3.02 3.74 28.02
N GLU A 186 -3.01 2.40 28.08
CA GLU A 186 -3.75 1.66 29.12
C GLU A 186 -3.20 1.85 30.51
N LEU A 187 -1.91 2.09 30.67
CA LEU A 187 -1.26 2.35 31.94
C LEU A 187 -1.42 3.82 32.37
N ALA A 188 -1.71 4.73 31.44
CA ALA A 188 -2.02 6.12 31.78
C ALA A 188 -3.28 6.17 32.66
N VAL A 189 -3.15 6.76 33.81
CA VAL A 189 -4.19 6.88 34.84
C VAL A 189 -4.81 8.28 34.81
N THR A 190 -4.04 9.28 34.44
CA THR A 190 -4.38 10.69 34.53
C THR A 190 -4.78 11.29 33.18
N ASP A 191 -5.58 12.34 33.20
CA ASP A 191 -5.87 13.24 32.10
C ASP A 191 -4.75 14.28 31.99
N GLU A 192 -4.16 14.44 30.82
CA GLU A 192 -2.98 15.31 30.60
C GLU A 192 -3.26 16.79 30.86
N LEU A 193 -4.50 17.27 30.61
CA LEU A 193 -4.84 18.66 30.77
C LEU A 193 -5.11 19.01 32.23
N THR A 194 -5.86 18.15 32.92
CA THR A 194 -6.39 18.47 34.27
C THR A 194 -5.59 17.82 35.40
N GLY A 195 -4.77 16.78 35.10
CA GLY A 195 -4.06 16.00 36.13
C GLY A 195 -4.95 15.07 36.95
N LEU A 196 -6.28 15.15 36.82
CA LEU A 196 -7.23 14.22 37.44
C LEU A 196 -7.16 12.84 36.82
N ASN A 197 -7.84 11.87 37.42
CA ASN A 197 -7.96 10.57 36.79
C ASN A 197 -8.70 10.66 35.45
N ASN A 198 -8.28 9.88 34.48
CA ASN A 198 -8.96 9.85 33.20
C ASN A 198 -10.21 8.94 33.23
N ARG A 199 -11.07 9.07 32.22
CA ARG A 199 -12.31 8.30 32.07
C ARG A 199 -12.09 6.79 32.20
N ARG A 200 -10.99 6.28 31.68
CA ARG A 200 -10.69 4.83 31.66
C ARG A 200 -10.41 4.32 33.08
N TYR A 201 -9.62 5.03 33.83
CA TYR A 201 -9.34 4.70 35.22
C TYR A 201 -10.59 4.80 36.08
N LEU A 202 -11.37 5.85 35.90
CA LEU A 202 -12.66 6.02 36.55
C LEU A 202 -13.59 4.83 36.35
N LEU A 203 -13.86 4.44 35.10
CA LEU A 203 -14.79 3.32 34.80
C LEU A 203 -14.31 2.01 35.43
N ARG A 204 -13.00 1.73 35.39
CA ARG A 204 -12.41 0.57 36.04
C ARG A 204 -12.57 0.57 37.55
N THR A 205 -12.46 1.75 38.16
CA THR A 205 -12.61 1.93 39.61
C THR A 205 -14.07 1.83 40.02
N LEU A 206 -14.98 2.41 39.24
CA LEU A 206 -16.44 2.30 39.46
C LEU A 206 -16.90 0.84 39.43
N GLU A 207 -16.41 0.02 38.51
CA GLU A 207 -16.73 -1.42 38.46
C GLU A 207 -16.28 -2.14 39.73
N LYS A 208 -15.09 -1.83 40.24
CA LYS A 208 -14.58 -2.38 41.52
C LYS A 208 -15.44 -1.95 42.70
N HIS A 209 -15.77 -0.67 42.80
CA HIS A 209 -16.62 -0.15 43.89
C HIS A 209 -18.03 -0.74 43.81
N ARG A 210 -18.60 -0.89 42.62
CA ARG A 210 -19.88 -1.56 42.45
C ARG A 210 -19.85 -3.02 42.95
N ALA A 211 -18.81 -3.75 42.60
CA ALA A 211 -18.65 -5.14 43.05
C ALA A 211 -18.47 -5.23 44.57
N MET A 212 -17.77 -4.26 45.20
CA MET A 212 -17.63 -4.19 46.66
C MET A 212 -18.93 -3.79 47.33
N ALA A 213 -19.68 -2.84 46.79
CA ALA A 213 -20.97 -2.42 47.32
C ALA A 213 -21.97 -3.58 47.37
N ILE A 214 -22.04 -4.39 46.31
CA ILE A 214 -22.92 -5.56 46.26
C ILE A 214 -22.48 -6.61 47.27
N ARG A 215 -21.17 -6.89 47.40
CA ARG A 215 -20.66 -8.00 48.25
C ARG A 215 -20.59 -7.65 49.71
N GLN A 216 -20.28 -6.39 50.07
CA GLN A 216 -20.00 -5.96 51.43
C GLN A 216 -21.05 -4.98 51.99
N ASN A 217 -22.06 -4.67 51.18
CA ASN A 217 -23.12 -3.72 51.51
C ASN A 217 -22.57 -2.31 51.89
N ILE A 218 -21.47 -1.86 51.21
CA ILE A 218 -20.85 -0.55 51.39
C ILE A 218 -21.34 0.36 50.27
N PRO A 219 -22.24 1.32 50.56
CA PRO A 219 -22.73 2.23 49.52
C PRO A 219 -21.64 3.22 49.10
N PHE A 220 -21.67 3.63 47.84
CA PHE A 220 -20.90 4.77 47.31
C PHE A 220 -21.81 5.68 46.49
N VAL A 221 -21.40 6.94 46.35
CA VAL A 221 -22.12 7.96 45.57
C VAL A 221 -21.30 8.33 44.36
N VAL A 222 -21.95 8.64 43.28
CA VAL A 222 -21.32 9.18 42.07
C VAL A 222 -21.96 10.53 41.78
N ALA A 223 -21.14 11.56 41.73
CA ALA A 223 -21.57 12.91 41.34
C ALA A 223 -21.09 13.21 39.93
N PHE A 224 -22.01 13.59 39.05
CA PHE A 224 -21.71 14.01 37.68
C PHE A 224 -21.72 15.53 37.62
N ILE A 225 -20.67 16.14 37.13
CA ILE A 225 -20.46 17.60 37.10
C ILE A 225 -20.18 17.99 35.66
N ASP A 226 -20.87 19.05 35.20
CA ASP A 226 -20.70 19.63 33.88
C ASP A 226 -20.56 21.16 34.00
N ILE A 227 -19.76 21.78 33.14
CA ILE A 227 -19.58 23.24 33.16
C ILE A 227 -20.63 23.90 32.27
N ASP A 228 -21.55 24.64 32.90
CA ASP A 228 -22.57 25.37 32.18
C ASP A 228 -21.98 26.36 31.17
N HIS A 229 -22.48 26.29 29.94
CA HIS A 229 -22.10 27.19 28.86
C HIS A 229 -20.61 27.18 28.49
N PHE A 230 -19.86 26.08 28.74
CA PHE A 230 -18.43 26.00 28.46
C PHE A 230 -18.09 26.30 27.00
N LYS A 231 -18.92 25.83 26.06
CA LYS A 231 -18.76 26.17 24.65
C LYS A 231 -18.77 27.69 24.41
N GLN A 232 -19.63 28.43 25.06
CA GLN A 232 -19.67 29.92 24.93
C GLN A 232 -18.39 30.55 25.46
N THR A 233 -17.81 29.99 26.52
CA THR A 233 -16.52 30.43 27.06
C THR A 233 -15.42 30.23 26.03
N ASN A 234 -15.37 29.05 25.38
CA ASN A 234 -14.42 28.76 24.31
C ASN A 234 -14.62 29.69 23.10
N ASP A 235 -15.86 29.85 22.64
CA ASP A 235 -16.19 30.67 21.47
C ASP A 235 -15.85 32.15 21.69
N ARG A 236 -15.98 32.65 22.94
CA ARG A 236 -15.74 34.05 23.29
C ARG A 236 -14.28 34.35 23.64
N HIS A 237 -13.58 33.45 24.31
CA HIS A 237 -12.26 33.67 24.90
C HIS A 237 -11.14 32.76 24.30
N GLY A 238 -11.51 31.84 23.44
CA GLY A 238 -10.61 30.88 22.83
C GLY A 238 -10.33 29.66 23.70
N HIS A 239 -9.91 28.55 23.06
CA HIS A 239 -9.68 27.26 23.74
C HIS A 239 -8.64 27.32 24.85
N ARG A 240 -7.64 28.19 24.75
CA ARG A 240 -6.62 28.34 25.81
C ARG A 240 -7.23 28.81 27.16
N ILE A 241 -8.25 29.67 27.13
CA ILE A 241 -8.94 30.07 28.34
C ILE A 241 -9.86 28.94 28.82
N GLY A 242 -10.52 28.23 27.92
CA GLY A 242 -11.26 27.04 28.29
C GLY A 242 -10.39 25.97 28.98
N ASP A 243 -9.19 25.73 28.48
CA ASP A 243 -8.24 24.81 29.11
C ASP A 243 -7.82 25.27 30.53
N GLN A 244 -7.65 26.57 30.74
CA GLN A 244 -7.39 27.12 32.08
C GLN A 244 -8.57 26.89 33.02
N VAL A 245 -9.79 27.15 32.57
CA VAL A 245 -11.01 26.91 33.36
C VAL A 245 -11.13 25.45 33.77
N LEU A 246 -10.87 24.53 32.83
CA LEU A 246 -10.85 23.07 33.13
C LEU A 246 -9.80 22.71 34.17
N GLY A 247 -8.59 23.27 34.05
CA GLY A 247 -7.50 23.06 35.01
C GLY A 247 -7.82 23.61 36.42
N GLU A 248 -8.38 24.82 36.51
CA GLU A 248 -8.78 25.43 37.77
C GLU A 248 -9.92 24.64 38.44
N LEU A 249 -10.94 24.23 37.68
CA LEU A 249 -12.00 23.37 38.20
C LEU A 249 -11.44 22.04 38.71
N ALA A 250 -10.53 21.44 37.99
CA ALA A 250 -9.89 20.20 38.41
C ALA A 250 -9.15 20.32 39.74
N GLN A 251 -8.41 21.44 39.95
CA GLN A 251 -7.73 21.72 41.21
C GLN A 251 -8.74 21.94 42.34
N LEU A 252 -9.83 22.65 42.07
CA LEU A 252 -10.90 22.85 43.03
C LEU A 252 -11.54 21.52 43.45
N LEU A 253 -11.90 20.68 42.49
CA LEU A 253 -12.47 19.35 42.75
C LEU A 253 -11.52 18.49 43.56
N GLN A 254 -10.23 18.43 43.17
CA GLN A 254 -9.21 17.65 43.88
C GLN A 254 -9.02 18.12 45.35
N SER A 255 -9.10 19.43 45.61
CA SER A 255 -8.99 19.98 46.95
C SER A 255 -10.23 19.81 47.79
N SER A 256 -11.39 19.58 47.16
CA SER A 256 -12.70 19.46 47.85
C SER A 256 -13.07 18.04 48.27
N ILE A 257 -12.33 17.03 47.81
CA ILE A 257 -12.58 15.62 48.10
C ILE A 257 -11.56 15.06 49.11
N ARG A 258 -11.91 13.95 49.71
CA ARG A 258 -11.00 13.21 50.61
C ARG A 258 -10.00 12.39 49.82
N GLU A 259 -8.89 12.01 50.46
CA GLU A 259 -7.87 11.16 49.85
C GLU A 259 -8.41 9.80 49.33
N VAL A 260 -9.48 9.29 49.96
CA VAL A 260 -10.15 8.05 49.59
C VAL A 260 -11.17 8.19 48.46
N ASP A 261 -11.56 9.41 48.14
CA ASP A 261 -12.50 9.72 47.07
C ASP A 261 -11.76 9.86 45.73
N LEU A 262 -12.48 9.76 44.64
CA LEU A 262 -11.91 9.79 43.29
C LEU A 262 -12.47 10.95 42.49
N ALA A 263 -11.62 11.81 41.97
CA ALA A 263 -11.98 12.79 40.96
C ALA A 263 -11.45 12.36 39.58
N ALA A 264 -12.27 12.49 38.57
CA ALA A 264 -11.91 12.15 37.21
C ALA A 264 -12.54 13.11 36.20
N ARG A 265 -11.83 13.33 35.09
CA ARG A 265 -12.41 13.96 33.90
C ARG A 265 -13.02 12.87 33.03
N TYR A 266 -14.33 12.99 32.77
CA TYR A 266 -15.04 12.01 31.94
C TYR A 266 -14.88 12.29 30.44
N GLY A 267 -14.84 13.57 30.04
CA GLY A 267 -14.58 14.02 28.66
C GLY A 267 -15.07 15.45 28.46
N GLY A 268 -14.45 16.21 27.57
CA GLY A 268 -14.82 17.58 27.29
C GLY A 268 -14.81 18.43 28.56
N GLU A 269 -15.98 18.90 28.99
CA GLU A 269 -16.25 19.71 30.18
C GLU A 269 -16.87 18.92 31.34
N GLU A 270 -16.94 17.58 31.23
CA GLU A 270 -17.61 16.69 32.18
C GLU A 270 -16.62 16.08 33.18
N PHE A 271 -16.98 16.14 34.46
CA PHE A 271 -16.21 15.55 35.56
C PHE A 271 -17.08 14.64 36.42
N ILE A 272 -16.44 13.67 37.07
CA ILE A 272 -17.10 12.71 37.98
C ILE A 272 -16.29 12.63 39.27
N LEU A 273 -17.04 12.67 40.38
CA LEU A 273 -16.51 12.39 41.70
C LEU A 273 -17.08 11.09 42.26
#